data_6a849a9ab6d36e7bf88a2dd0935e4555
#
_entry.id   6a849a9ab6d36e7bf88a2dd0935e4555
#
_cell.length_a   1.000
_cell.length_b   1.000
_cell.length_c   1.000
_cell.angle_alpha   90.00
_cell.angle_beta   90.00
_cell.angle_gamma   90.00
#
_symmetry.space_group_name_H-M   'P 1'
#
loop_
_entity.id
_entity.type
_entity.pdbx_description
1 polymer ?
#
loop_
_entity_poly.entity_id
_entity_poly.type
_entity_poly.pdbx_seq_one_letter_code
_entity_poly.pdbx_strand_id
1 'polypeptide(L)'
;VFDLHVLGTNNYLSGNIVHHNSGKTYSLIMKMFSLMNTNKGLPGGLLCPTIKMAKRDVIPTLVDICLKNNIPFRHHQTDNYFYFPATRSKVFIFHGEDKGYSIRGPNLAFMCINEGTLIDQQTFNAALSRVRLKKAALRQVAMSGSPEGFTWHYEYFIEHPREDTDVIFGDVRKNTYISEDYVQMLTDSYDSLTAQQYVEGKFVNLTGNRAAWSFNRAKHVAPVHRDPHLPVWVSMDFNVYPMTAVLWNSYSNREQVWLKAFDEIFIDGAADTWEMCDTIWERLGGKHQDCEIVVYPDPAGKARSTKSRHLTDIDIIQQCGFKNVKFRSRIISVRDCLNSLNALLDKKRILIDPKCKNLIADFERCIIKPGGTEIDKSDKKRGHLLDGAKNMAEYEFRIDAKRETFSQFRIR
;
A
#
# COMPACT_ATOMS: atom_id res chain seq x y z
N VAL A 1 -0.34 4.40 15.05
CA VAL A 1 0.10 4.24 16.44
C VAL A 1 0.57 5.60 16.92
N PHE A 2 -0.11 6.17 17.92
CA PHE A 2 0.27 7.46 18.49
C PHE A 2 1.18 7.22 19.66
N ASP A 3 2.34 7.85 19.64
CA ASP A 3 3.21 7.96 20.82
C ASP A 3 2.91 9.27 21.54
N LEU A 4 2.72 9.21 22.86
CA LEU A 4 2.66 10.38 23.71
C LEU A 4 4.11 10.80 23.98
N HIS A 5 4.56 11.85 23.33
CA HIS A 5 5.88 12.42 23.61
C HIS A 5 5.86 13.04 25.01
N VAL A 6 6.44 12.34 25.98
CA VAL A 6 6.74 12.87 27.31
C VAL A 6 8.19 13.34 27.28
N LEU A 7 8.40 14.64 27.43
CA LEU A 7 9.74 15.24 27.50
C LEU A 7 10.59 14.52 28.57
N GLY A 8 11.64 13.82 28.11
CA GLY A 8 12.63 13.18 28.97
C GLY A 8 12.57 11.65 29.07
N THR A 9 11.44 11.01 28.77
CA THR A 9 11.33 9.55 28.68
C THR A 9 10.24 9.21 27.67
N ASN A 10 10.56 8.45 26.64
CA ASN A 10 9.57 7.96 25.66
C ASN A 10 8.60 6.91 26.22
N ASN A 11 8.55 6.77 27.54
CA ASN A 11 7.73 5.82 28.29
C ASN A 11 6.91 6.54 29.33
N TYR A 12 5.60 6.30 29.35
CA TYR A 12 4.76 6.75 30.46
C TYR A 12 4.24 5.52 31.21
N LEU A 13 4.39 5.58 32.53
CA LEU A 13 3.83 4.62 33.45
C LEU A 13 2.41 5.02 33.83
N SER A 14 1.47 4.16 33.57
CA SER A 14 0.15 4.23 34.16
C SER A 14 -0.19 2.88 34.77
N GLY A 15 0.21 2.69 36.03
CA GLY A 15 -0.11 1.52 36.84
C GLY A 15 0.32 0.19 36.22
N ASN A 16 0.44 -0.88 36.97
CA ASN A 16 0.86 -2.24 36.58
C ASN A 16 -0.09 -2.93 35.58
N ILE A 17 -0.41 -2.30 34.45
CA ILE A 17 -1.28 -2.90 33.44
C ILE A 17 -0.42 -3.35 32.26
N VAL A 18 -0.35 -4.67 32.10
CA VAL A 18 0.12 -5.32 30.88
C VAL A 18 -1.02 -5.25 29.87
N HIS A 19 -0.87 -4.42 28.85
CA HIS A 19 -1.83 -4.38 27.74
C HIS A 19 -1.32 -5.27 26.60
N HIS A 20 -2.21 -6.14 26.12
CA HIS A 20 -1.97 -6.97 24.95
C HIS A 20 -1.64 -6.11 23.73
N ASN A 21 -0.63 -6.54 22.96
CA ASN A 21 -0.17 -5.92 21.72
C ASN A 21 0.53 -4.55 21.90
N SER A 22 0.74 -3.80 20.80
CA SER A 22 1.53 -2.56 20.74
C SER A 22 0.99 -1.38 21.57
N GLY A 23 0.00 -1.57 22.45
CA GLY A 23 -0.58 -0.50 23.29
C GLY A 23 -1.47 0.50 22.55
N LYS A 24 -1.88 0.23 21.32
CA LYS A 24 -2.68 1.14 20.46
C LYS A 24 -3.93 1.70 21.13
N THR A 25 -4.80 0.82 21.65
CA THR A 25 -6.06 1.23 22.29
C THR A 25 -5.80 2.06 23.54
N TYR A 26 -4.80 1.70 24.35
CA TYR A 26 -4.39 2.46 25.51
C TYR A 26 -3.91 3.88 25.13
N SER A 27 -2.99 3.98 24.18
CA SER A 27 -2.46 5.26 23.68
C SER A 27 -3.57 6.16 23.11
N LEU A 28 -4.53 5.57 22.39
CA LEU A 28 -5.67 6.30 21.86
C LEU A 28 -6.56 6.87 22.97
N ILE A 29 -6.82 6.10 24.04
CA ILE A 29 -7.58 6.56 25.20
C ILE A 29 -6.83 7.68 25.94
N MET A 30 -5.52 7.55 26.10
CA MET A 30 -4.72 8.62 26.71
C MET A 30 -4.73 9.89 25.84
N LYS A 31 -4.68 9.76 24.52
CA LYS A 31 -4.87 10.89 23.59
C LYS A 31 -6.25 11.51 23.72
N MET A 32 -7.29 10.70 23.92
CA MET A 32 -8.66 11.17 24.17
C MET A 32 -8.71 12.02 25.45
N PHE A 33 -8.10 11.59 26.56
CA PHE A 33 -8.02 12.39 27.78
C PHE A 33 -7.27 13.71 27.58
N SER A 34 -6.17 13.70 26.85
CA SER A 34 -5.45 14.91 26.46
C SER A 34 -6.35 15.88 25.69
N LEU A 35 -7.09 15.39 24.69
CA LEU A 35 -8.01 16.20 23.88
C LEU A 35 -9.20 16.74 24.71
N MET A 36 -9.71 15.95 25.67
CA MET A 36 -10.73 16.41 26.62
C MET A 36 -10.21 17.51 27.51
N ASN A 37 -8.96 17.41 27.96
CA ASN A 37 -8.34 18.42 28.82
C ASN A 37 -8.11 19.75 28.09
N THR A 38 -7.72 19.66 26.81
CA THR A 38 -7.57 20.83 25.93
C THR A 38 -8.92 21.46 25.58
N ASN A 39 -9.98 20.64 25.42
CA ASN A 39 -11.31 21.07 25.00
C ASN A 39 -12.35 20.95 26.12
N LYS A 40 -12.06 21.46 27.33
CA LYS A 40 -12.95 21.33 28.48
C LYS A 40 -14.38 21.82 28.20
N GLY A 41 -15.37 21.02 28.62
CA GLY A 41 -16.79 21.30 28.44
C GLY A 41 -17.32 21.01 27.04
N LEU A 42 -16.48 20.57 26.11
CA LEU A 42 -16.89 20.28 24.74
C LEU A 42 -17.03 18.77 24.49
N PRO A 43 -17.96 18.37 23.60
CA PRO A 43 -18.16 16.96 23.26
C PRO A 43 -17.07 16.43 22.34
N GLY A 44 -16.69 15.17 22.57
CA GLY A 44 -15.84 14.37 21.70
C GLY A 44 -16.52 13.09 21.23
N GLY A 45 -15.86 12.34 20.38
CA GLY A 45 -16.30 11.03 19.90
C GLY A 45 -15.24 9.96 20.07
N LEU A 46 -15.68 8.73 20.25
CA LEU A 46 -14.89 7.53 20.20
C LEU A 46 -15.57 6.55 19.23
N LEU A 47 -14.94 6.30 18.09
CA LEU A 47 -15.47 5.47 17.01
C LEU A 47 -14.76 4.13 16.98
N CYS A 48 -15.51 3.04 16.88
CA CYS A 48 -15.02 1.69 16.68
C CYS A 48 -15.61 1.10 15.39
N PRO A 49 -14.98 0.12 14.74
CA PRO A 49 -15.55 -0.53 13.57
C PRO A 49 -16.94 -1.08 13.82
N THR A 50 -17.12 -1.79 14.94
CA THR A 50 -18.42 -2.33 15.36
C THR A 50 -18.74 -1.99 16.82
N ILE A 51 -20.02 -1.96 17.13
CA ILE A 51 -20.46 -1.77 18.52
C ILE A 51 -20.02 -2.95 19.43
N LYS A 52 -19.90 -4.15 18.87
CA LYS A 52 -19.40 -5.32 19.59
C LYS A 52 -17.93 -5.12 20.00
N MET A 53 -17.08 -4.61 19.11
CA MET A 53 -15.68 -4.29 19.43
C MET A 53 -15.59 -3.19 20.49
N ALA A 54 -16.41 -2.15 20.39
CA ALA A 54 -16.46 -1.11 21.43
C ALA A 54 -16.74 -1.70 22.81
N LYS A 55 -17.76 -2.56 22.93
CA LYS A 55 -18.19 -3.17 24.21
C LYS A 55 -17.19 -4.21 24.74
N ARG A 56 -16.52 -4.97 23.85
CA ARG A 56 -15.59 -6.03 24.23
C ARG A 56 -14.20 -5.48 24.60
N ASP A 57 -13.72 -4.51 23.86
CA ASP A 57 -12.30 -4.14 23.90
C ASP A 57 -12.08 -2.72 24.45
N VAL A 58 -12.76 -1.71 23.90
CA VAL A 58 -12.44 -0.32 24.15
C VAL A 58 -13.08 0.22 25.44
N ILE A 59 -14.37 -0.08 25.65
CA ILE A 59 -15.10 0.36 26.85
C ILE A 59 -14.50 -0.27 28.12
N PRO A 60 -14.21 -1.58 28.20
CA PRO A 60 -13.55 -2.16 29.36
C PRO A 60 -12.17 -1.55 29.63
N THR A 61 -11.37 -1.31 28.58
CA THR A 61 -10.05 -0.67 28.71
C THR A 61 -10.19 0.76 29.25
N LEU A 62 -11.14 1.54 28.75
CA LEU A 62 -11.42 2.90 29.21
C LEU A 62 -11.84 2.91 30.69
N VAL A 63 -12.75 2.01 31.07
CA VAL A 63 -13.22 1.87 32.46
C VAL A 63 -12.07 1.49 33.39
N ASP A 64 -11.26 0.50 32.99
CA ASP A 64 -10.10 0.06 33.77
C ASP A 64 -9.08 1.18 33.98
N ILE A 65 -8.75 1.94 32.94
CA ILE A 65 -7.88 3.13 33.06
C ILE A 65 -8.48 4.15 34.04
N CYS A 66 -9.79 4.41 33.94
CA CYS A 66 -10.45 5.37 34.85
C CYS A 66 -10.39 4.91 36.31
N LEU A 67 -10.70 3.64 36.57
CA LEU A 67 -10.68 3.08 37.92
C LEU A 67 -9.28 3.08 38.53
N LYS A 68 -8.27 2.64 37.77
CA LYS A 68 -6.88 2.59 38.24
C LYS A 68 -6.26 3.94 38.51
N ASN A 69 -6.72 4.97 37.80
CA ASN A 69 -6.20 6.33 37.97
C ASN A 69 -7.15 7.25 38.75
N ASN A 70 -8.19 6.72 39.39
CA ASN A 70 -9.19 7.47 40.12
C ASN A 70 -9.82 8.63 39.30
N ILE A 71 -10.05 8.39 37.99
CA ILE A 71 -10.71 9.35 37.10
C ILE A 71 -12.22 9.17 37.21
N PRO A 72 -12.98 10.16 37.76
CA PRO A 72 -14.42 10.03 37.89
C PRO A 72 -15.11 10.10 36.53
N PHE A 73 -16.05 9.19 36.29
CA PHE A 73 -16.88 9.14 35.08
C PHE A 73 -18.28 8.67 35.36
N ARG A 74 -19.21 8.93 34.42
CA ARG A 74 -20.55 8.36 34.36
C ARG A 74 -20.76 7.75 32.99
N HIS A 75 -21.14 6.48 32.92
CA HIS A 75 -21.44 5.79 31.65
C HIS A 75 -22.94 5.73 31.44
N HIS A 76 -23.46 6.43 30.44
CA HIS A 76 -24.85 6.40 30.01
C HIS A 76 -24.99 5.37 28.88
N GLN A 77 -25.34 4.14 29.27
CA GLN A 77 -25.37 2.99 28.33
C GLN A 77 -26.47 3.13 27.28
N THR A 78 -27.63 3.69 27.63
CA THR A 78 -28.75 3.89 26.70
C THR A 78 -28.40 4.89 25.61
N ASP A 79 -27.75 5.99 25.98
CA ASP A 79 -27.40 7.07 25.06
C ASP A 79 -25.97 6.92 24.48
N ASN A 80 -25.30 5.83 24.82
CA ASN A 80 -23.94 5.50 24.35
C ASN A 80 -22.91 6.63 24.50
N TYR A 81 -22.79 7.23 25.72
CA TYR A 81 -21.75 8.20 25.98
C TYR A 81 -21.17 8.06 27.41
N PHE A 82 -19.93 8.55 27.55
CA PHE A 82 -19.30 8.79 28.85
C PHE A 82 -19.32 10.27 29.17
N TYR A 83 -19.63 10.59 30.44
CA TYR A 83 -19.49 11.94 30.97
C TYR A 83 -18.35 11.99 32.00
N PHE A 84 -17.44 12.92 31.82
CA PHE A 84 -16.28 13.14 32.69
C PHE A 84 -16.44 14.45 33.47
N PRO A 85 -16.77 14.40 34.78
CA PRO A 85 -17.03 15.59 35.59
C PRO A 85 -15.83 16.55 35.66
N ALA A 86 -14.60 16.03 35.76
CA ALA A 86 -13.38 16.82 35.88
C ALA A 86 -13.17 17.79 34.71
N THR A 87 -13.49 17.38 33.50
CA THR A 87 -13.39 18.19 32.28
C THR A 87 -14.74 18.72 31.82
N ARG A 88 -15.86 18.27 32.40
CA ARG A 88 -17.25 18.51 31.95
C ARG A 88 -17.50 18.11 30.51
N SER A 89 -16.74 17.11 30.00
CA SER A 89 -16.83 16.65 28.63
C SER A 89 -17.72 15.44 28.49
N LYS A 90 -18.43 15.35 27.37
CA LYS A 90 -19.14 14.14 26.92
C LYS A 90 -18.35 13.48 25.80
N VAL A 91 -18.17 12.17 25.87
CA VAL A 91 -17.56 11.37 24.79
C VAL A 91 -18.59 10.37 24.29
N PHE A 92 -19.08 10.58 23.09
CA PHE A 92 -20.05 9.70 22.43
C PHE A 92 -19.35 8.48 21.85
N ILE A 93 -19.97 7.30 21.97
CA ILE A 93 -19.48 6.06 21.39
C ILE A 93 -20.20 5.82 20.07
N PHE A 94 -19.44 5.73 18.99
CA PHE A 94 -19.93 5.49 17.63
C PHE A 94 -19.42 4.16 17.08
N HIS A 95 -20.07 3.68 16.01
CA HIS A 95 -19.62 2.52 15.26
C HIS A 95 -19.63 2.80 13.74
N GLY A 96 -18.84 2.00 12.99
CA GLY A 96 -18.69 2.17 11.55
C GLY A 96 -19.58 1.27 10.69
N GLU A 97 -20.41 0.40 11.31
CA GLU A 97 -21.21 -0.63 10.63
C GLU A 97 -22.24 -0.06 9.64
N ASP A 98 -22.66 1.18 9.84
CA ASP A 98 -23.68 1.85 9.06
C ASP A 98 -23.11 2.90 8.08
N LYS A 99 -21.86 2.74 7.67
CA LYS A 99 -21.17 3.69 6.78
C LYS A 99 -21.19 5.14 7.29
N GLY A 100 -21.15 5.30 8.61
CA GLY A 100 -21.10 6.61 9.26
C GLY A 100 -22.45 7.32 9.41
N TYR A 101 -23.59 6.64 9.27
CA TYR A 101 -24.91 7.25 9.53
C TYR A 101 -25.08 7.63 10.99
N SER A 102 -24.69 6.77 11.93
CA SER A 102 -24.74 7.04 13.37
C SER A 102 -23.92 8.23 13.83
N ILE A 103 -22.88 8.59 13.08
CA ILE A 103 -22.01 9.73 13.38
C ILE A 103 -22.67 11.06 12.99
N ARG A 104 -23.71 11.04 12.16
CA ARG A 104 -24.41 12.24 11.66
C ARG A 104 -25.31 12.82 12.72
N GLY A 105 -24.90 13.82 13.43
CA GLY A 105 -25.71 14.51 14.42
C GLY A 105 -24.89 15.53 15.17
N PRO A 106 -24.08 15.09 16.14
CA PRO A 106 -23.36 16.02 16.98
C PRO A 106 -22.22 16.73 16.26
N ASN A 107 -21.96 17.97 16.64
CA ASN A 107 -20.72 18.66 16.33
C ASN A 107 -19.73 18.37 17.44
N LEU A 108 -18.54 17.93 17.10
CA LEU A 108 -17.52 17.45 18.02
C LEU A 108 -16.29 18.37 18.01
N ALA A 109 -15.59 18.40 19.12
CA ALA A 109 -14.29 19.04 19.23
C ALA A 109 -13.17 18.10 18.74
N PHE A 110 -13.32 16.78 18.96
CA PHE A 110 -12.37 15.77 18.56
C PHE A 110 -13.06 14.43 18.28
N MET A 111 -12.36 13.55 17.55
CA MET A 111 -12.76 12.18 17.34
C MET A 111 -11.56 11.25 17.53
N CYS A 112 -11.72 10.21 18.33
CA CYS A 112 -10.75 9.13 18.47
C CYS A 112 -11.30 7.89 17.76
N ILE A 113 -10.52 7.25 16.87
CA ILE A 113 -10.95 6.11 16.08
C ILE A 113 -10.07 4.90 16.44
N ASN A 114 -10.67 3.90 17.05
CA ASN A 114 -9.98 2.66 17.38
C ASN A 114 -10.12 1.65 16.24
N GLU A 115 -9.02 0.95 15.91
CA GLU A 115 -8.91 0.02 14.77
C GLU A 115 -9.44 0.64 13.46
N GLY A 116 -8.97 1.88 13.20
CA GLY A 116 -9.42 2.67 12.07
C GLY A 116 -9.11 2.05 10.70
N THR A 117 -8.18 1.11 10.63
CA THR A 117 -7.88 0.36 9.41
C THR A 117 -9.00 -0.60 8.99
N LEU A 118 -9.94 -0.89 9.89
CA LEU A 118 -11.11 -1.74 9.64
C LEU A 118 -12.37 -0.95 9.23
N ILE A 119 -12.33 0.38 9.20
CA ILE A 119 -13.46 1.19 8.70
C ILE A 119 -13.26 1.57 7.24
N ASP A 120 -14.35 1.83 6.54
CA ASP A 120 -14.30 2.36 5.18
C ASP A 120 -14.00 3.87 5.14
N GLN A 121 -13.54 4.34 4.00
CA GLN A 121 -13.20 5.76 3.80
C GLN A 121 -14.41 6.68 3.97
N GLN A 122 -15.62 6.22 3.64
CA GLN A 122 -16.85 6.99 3.81
C GLN A 122 -17.12 7.26 5.29
N THR A 123 -16.95 6.24 6.14
CA THR A 123 -17.08 6.37 7.61
C THR A 123 -16.03 7.32 8.18
N PHE A 124 -14.78 7.24 7.72
CA PHE A 124 -13.73 8.18 8.11
C PHE A 124 -14.08 9.62 7.72
N ASN A 125 -14.53 9.85 6.48
CA ASN A 125 -14.95 11.16 6.01
C ASN A 125 -16.15 11.71 6.80
N ALA A 126 -17.09 10.84 7.18
CA ALA A 126 -18.20 11.22 8.06
C ALA A 126 -17.69 11.66 9.44
N ALA A 127 -16.76 10.93 10.05
CA ALA A 127 -16.14 11.29 11.33
C ALA A 127 -15.38 12.62 11.24
N LEU A 128 -14.55 12.80 10.22
CA LEU A 128 -13.80 14.04 9.97
C LEU A 128 -14.74 15.26 9.86
N SER A 129 -15.86 15.12 9.14
CA SER A 129 -16.85 16.19 8.95
C SER A 129 -17.54 16.64 10.25
N ARG A 130 -17.50 15.84 11.31
CA ARG A 130 -18.12 16.18 12.61
C ARG A 130 -17.21 16.99 13.53
N VAL A 131 -15.89 16.93 13.32
CA VAL A 131 -14.90 17.67 14.12
C VAL A 131 -14.83 19.11 13.65
N ARG A 132 -15.88 19.88 13.92
CA ARG A 132 -16.08 21.24 13.39
C ARG A 132 -16.53 22.29 14.41
N LEU A 133 -16.46 21.99 15.72
CA LEU A 133 -16.84 22.96 16.74
C LEU A 133 -15.90 24.17 16.71
N LYS A 134 -16.44 25.36 16.44
CA LYS A 134 -15.65 26.62 16.41
C LYS A 134 -15.03 26.98 17.75
N LYS A 135 -15.67 26.57 18.87
CA LYS A 135 -15.19 26.84 20.24
C LYS A 135 -14.06 25.92 20.68
N ALA A 136 -13.73 24.87 19.92
CA ALA A 136 -12.66 23.96 20.27
C ALA A 136 -11.30 24.66 20.17
N ALA A 137 -10.51 24.54 21.21
CA ALA A 137 -9.12 25.02 21.23
C ALA A 137 -8.24 24.20 20.27
N LEU A 138 -8.52 22.89 20.16
CA LEU A 138 -7.87 21.99 19.20
C LEU A 138 -8.91 21.05 18.60
N ARG A 139 -9.09 21.12 17.30
CA ARG A 139 -9.90 20.17 16.52
C ARG A 139 -8.99 19.08 15.96
N GLN A 140 -9.18 17.84 16.38
CA GLN A 140 -8.33 16.74 15.95
C GLN A 140 -9.09 15.44 15.79
N VAL A 141 -8.74 14.69 14.75
CA VAL A 141 -9.06 13.27 14.61
C VAL A 141 -7.80 12.49 14.92
N ALA A 142 -7.88 11.60 15.89
CA ALA A 142 -6.81 10.66 16.25
C ALA A 142 -7.27 9.24 15.90
N MET A 143 -6.42 8.47 15.21
CA MET A 143 -6.77 7.12 14.76
C MET A 143 -5.68 6.14 15.15
N SER A 144 -6.06 4.97 15.64
CA SER A 144 -5.17 3.83 15.85
C SER A 144 -5.63 2.64 15.01
N GLY A 145 -4.70 1.80 14.57
CA GLY A 145 -5.01 0.58 13.83
C GLY A 145 -3.75 -0.21 13.50
N SER A 146 -3.91 -1.44 13.08
CA SER A 146 -2.84 -2.24 12.48
C SER A 146 -2.83 -1.97 10.99
N PRO A 147 -1.68 -1.72 10.35
CA PRO A 147 -1.64 -1.53 8.91
C PRO A 147 -2.05 -2.82 8.21
N GLU A 148 -3.05 -2.73 7.31
CA GLU A 148 -3.58 -3.87 6.57
C GLU A 148 -3.54 -3.58 5.07
N GLY A 149 -2.50 -4.07 4.39
CA GLY A 149 -2.34 -3.89 2.96
C GLY A 149 -2.22 -2.42 2.54
N PHE A 150 -2.30 -2.19 1.23
CA PHE A 150 -2.23 -0.85 0.64
C PHE A 150 -3.65 -0.32 0.35
N THR A 151 -4.44 -0.16 1.40
CA THR A 151 -5.82 0.35 1.35
C THR A 151 -5.85 1.88 1.32
N TRP A 152 -7.05 2.48 1.34
CA TRP A 152 -7.23 3.93 1.37
C TRP A 152 -6.45 4.64 2.49
N HIS A 153 -6.14 3.93 3.60
CA HIS A 153 -5.32 4.47 4.69
C HIS A 153 -3.88 4.72 4.25
N TYR A 154 -3.31 3.77 3.50
CA TYR A 154 -1.98 3.93 2.95
C TYR A 154 -1.93 5.13 1.99
N GLU A 155 -2.91 5.24 1.10
CA GLU A 155 -3.00 6.35 0.15
C GLU A 155 -3.14 7.69 0.86
N TYR A 156 -4.02 7.76 1.87
CA TYR A 156 -4.33 9.01 2.56
C TYR A 156 -3.20 9.47 3.50
N PHE A 157 -2.56 8.55 4.23
CA PHE A 157 -1.61 8.91 5.28
C PHE A 157 -0.14 8.76 4.88
N ILE A 158 0.18 7.91 3.89
CA ILE A 158 1.57 7.56 3.55
C ILE A 158 1.94 8.01 2.14
N GLU A 159 1.09 7.75 1.15
CA GLU A 159 1.40 8.05 -0.25
C GLU A 159 1.12 9.52 -0.59
N HIS A 160 0.01 10.06 -0.07
CA HIS A 160 -0.41 11.44 -0.26
C HIS A 160 -0.66 12.14 1.07
N PRO A 161 0.38 12.24 1.96
CA PRO A 161 0.20 12.85 3.27
C PRO A 161 -0.15 14.32 3.11
N ARG A 162 -1.12 14.77 3.90
CA ARG A 162 -1.48 16.19 3.97
C ARG A 162 -0.58 16.90 4.98
N GLU A 163 -0.40 18.19 4.85
CA GLU A 163 0.41 19.01 5.77
C GLU A 163 -0.11 18.96 7.23
N ASP A 164 -1.43 18.71 7.40
CA ASP A 164 -2.09 18.64 8.69
C ASP A 164 -2.19 17.20 9.25
N THR A 165 -1.49 16.24 8.67
CA THR A 165 -1.50 14.85 9.09
C THR A 165 -0.12 14.38 9.53
N ASP A 166 -0.09 13.56 10.58
CA ASP A 166 1.13 12.94 11.09
C ASP A 166 0.88 11.45 11.37
N VAL A 167 1.89 10.60 11.15
CA VAL A 167 1.82 9.15 11.33
C VAL A 167 2.97 8.65 12.19
N ILE A 168 2.61 7.95 13.27
CA ILE A 168 3.57 7.33 14.17
C ILE A 168 3.48 5.81 14.02
N PHE A 169 4.59 5.19 13.66
CA PHE A 169 4.71 3.73 13.59
C PHE A 169 5.16 3.17 14.94
N GLY A 170 4.40 2.21 15.47
CA GLY A 170 4.76 1.49 16.69
C GLY A 170 5.38 0.14 16.38
N ASP A 171 6.52 -0.13 16.98
CA ASP A 171 7.19 -1.43 16.94
C ASP A 171 6.92 -2.15 18.28
N VAL A 172 6.35 -3.36 18.21
CA VAL A 172 6.01 -4.17 19.40
C VAL A 172 7.24 -4.44 20.25
N ARG A 173 8.42 -4.62 19.63
CA ARG A 173 9.69 -4.87 20.32
C ARG A 173 10.14 -3.73 21.23
N LYS A 174 9.65 -2.51 20.97
CA LYS A 174 9.93 -1.32 21.79
C LYS A 174 8.96 -1.15 22.96
N ASN A 175 7.96 -2.01 23.06
CA ASN A 175 6.99 -1.96 24.14
C ASN A 175 7.51 -2.72 25.36
N THR A 176 8.04 -1.99 26.34
CA THR A 176 8.62 -2.53 27.59
C THR A 176 7.60 -3.21 28.50
N TYR A 177 6.31 -3.12 28.23
CA TYR A 177 5.24 -3.79 28.99
C TYR A 177 4.89 -5.18 28.46
N ILE A 178 5.49 -5.59 27.35
CA ILE A 178 5.32 -6.91 26.77
C ILE A 178 6.55 -7.75 27.11
N SER A 179 6.34 -9.00 27.53
CA SER A 179 7.45 -9.89 27.85
C SER A 179 8.26 -10.21 26.58
N GLU A 180 9.58 -10.33 26.74
CA GLU A 180 10.48 -10.71 25.64
C GLU A 180 10.08 -12.05 25.01
N ASP A 181 9.64 -13.02 25.83
CA ASP A 181 9.16 -14.33 25.39
C ASP A 181 7.98 -14.21 24.41
N TYR A 182 7.07 -13.27 24.66
CA TYR A 182 5.93 -13.05 23.77
C TYR A 182 6.36 -12.43 22.43
N VAL A 183 7.29 -11.49 22.47
CA VAL A 183 7.86 -10.88 21.24
C VAL A 183 8.59 -11.94 20.43
N GLN A 184 9.39 -12.79 21.10
CA GLN A 184 10.09 -13.88 20.46
C GLN A 184 9.13 -14.89 19.84
N MET A 185 8.08 -15.29 20.58
CA MET A 185 7.02 -16.19 20.08
C MET A 185 6.34 -15.63 18.82
N LEU A 186 6.02 -14.34 18.79
CA LEU A 186 5.45 -13.69 17.61
C LEU A 186 6.42 -13.72 16.43
N THR A 187 7.69 -13.41 16.68
CA THR A 187 8.73 -13.36 15.64
C THR A 187 8.99 -14.77 15.07
N ASP A 188 8.98 -15.79 15.89
CA ASP A 188 9.21 -17.18 15.48
C ASP A 188 7.98 -17.79 14.79
N SER A 189 6.76 -17.32 15.13
CA SER A 189 5.51 -17.82 14.58
C SER A 189 5.13 -17.19 13.24
N TYR A 190 5.65 -16.01 12.95
CA TYR A 190 5.28 -15.25 11.76
C TYR A 190 6.32 -15.38 10.65
N ASP A 191 5.86 -15.51 9.40
CA ASP A 191 6.74 -15.29 8.26
C ASP A 191 7.21 -13.82 8.22
N SER A 192 8.21 -13.53 7.39
CA SER A 192 8.86 -12.22 7.36
C SER A 192 7.91 -11.06 7.01
N LEU A 193 6.86 -11.29 6.21
CA LEU A 193 5.88 -10.26 5.84
C LEU A 193 4.88 -10.03 6.98
N THR A 194 4.38 -11.10 7.56
CA THR A 194 3.49 -11.06 8.72
C THR A 194 4.17 -10.37 9.91
N ALA A 195 5.46 -10.67 10.15
CA ALA A 195 6.24 -10.01 11.19
C ALA A 195 6.41 -8.50 10.90
N GLN A 196 6.66 -8.09 9.65
CA GLN A 196 6.71 -6.67 9.29
C GLN A 196 5.40 -5.94 9.57
N GLN A 197 4.26 -6.59 9.34
CA GLN A 197 2.95 -5.98 9.61
C GLN A 197 2.62 -5.89 11.10
N TYR A 198 2.69 -7.01 11.80
CA TYR A 198 2.18 -7.10 13.18
C TYR A 198 3.20 -6.76 14.25
N VAL A 199 4.50 -6.96 13.98
CA VAL A 199 5.59 -6.63 14.92
C VAL A 199 6.14 -5.23 14.64
N GLU A 200 6.44 -4.91 13.38
CA GLU A 200 7.08 -3.64 13.01
C GLU A 200 6.08 -2.55 12.63
N GLY A 201 4.79 -2.86 12.52
CA GLY A 201 3.72 -1.91 12.18
C GLY A 201 3.82 -1.36 10.75
N LYS A 202 4.44 -2.10 9.82
CA LYS A 202 4.59 -1.67 8.42
C LYS A 202 3.39 -2.07 7.58
N PHE A 203 3.05 -1.23 6.60
CA PHE A 203 2.11 -1.62 5.56
C PHE A 203 2.75 -2.66 4.65
N VAL A 204 2.17 -3.85 4.61
CA VAL A 204 2.57 -4.95 3.73
C VAL A 204 1.32 -5.63 3.16
N ASN A 205 1.45 -6.23 2.00
CA ASN A 205 0.36 -7.03 1.45
C ASN A 205 0.53 -8.49 1.89
N LEU A 206 -0.26 -8.91 2.88
CA LEU A 206 -0.29 -10.30 3.38
C LEU A 206 -1.19 -11.22 2.55
N THR A 207 -1.96 -10.68 1.59
CA THR A 207 -2.78 -11.54 0.74
C THR A 207 -1.84 -12.41 -0.08
N GLY A 208 -1.84 -13.72 0.16
CA GLY A 208 -0.98 -14.70 -0.52
C GLY A 208 -1.19 -14.80 -2.04
N ASN A 209 -1.97 -13.89 -2.61
CA ASN A 209 -2.29 -13.77 -4.02
C ASN A 209 -1.58 -12.59 -4.72
N ARG A 210 -0.51 -12.02 -4.13
CA ARG A 210 0.22 -10.93 -4.79
C ARG A 210 0.76 -11.40 -6.14
N ALA A 211 0.56 -10.61 -7.20
CA ALA A 211 0.98 -10.98 -8.55
C ALA A 211 2.52 -11.03 -8.68
N ALA A 212 3.23 -10.05 -8.11
CA ALA A 212 4.69 -10.07 -8.02
C ALA A 212 5.12 -10.59 -6.63
N TRP A 213 4.88 -11.89 -6.35
CA TRP A 213 5.09 -12.50 -5.02
C TRP A 213 6.55 -12.54 -4.57
N SER A 214 7.50 -12.54 -5.50
CA SER A 214 8.95 -12.52 -5.18
C SER A 214 9.50 -11.10 -5.02
N PHE A 215 8.68 -10.06 -5.23
CA PHE A 215 9.13 -8.68 -5.07
C PHE A 215 9.36 -8.33 -3.60
N ASN A 216 10.49 -7.70 -3.32
CA ASN A 216 10.84 -7.15 -2.00
C ASN A 216 11.53 -5.80 -2.20
N ARG A 217 10.94 -4.73 -1.67
CA ARG A 217 11.44 -3.35 -1.85
C ARG A 217 12.90 -3.21 -1.42
N ALA A 218 13.29 -3.79 -0.29
CA ALA A 218 14.65 -3.70 0.23
C ALA A 218 15.70 -4.39 -0.68
N LYS A 219 15.27 -5.35 -1.50
CA LYS A 219 16.16 -6.11 -2.40
C LYS A 219 16.14 -5.62 -3.84
N HIS A 220 15.01 -5.01 -4.26
CA HIS A 220 14.76 -4.71 -5.67
C HIS A 220 14.65 -3.21 -5.96
N VAL A 221 14.67 -2.34 -4.94
CA VAL A 221 14.59 -0.89 -5.13
C VAL A 221 15.88 -0.26 -4.64
N ALA A 222 16.60 0.37 -5.56
CA ALA A 222 17.80 1.15 -5.29
C ALA A 222 17.99 2.19 -6.41
N PRO A 223 18.76 3.28 -6.18
CA PRO A 223 19.07 4.25 -7.22
C PRO A 223 19.63 3.59 -8.47
N VAL A 224 18.99 3.84 -9.61
CA VAL A 224 19.40 3.34 -10.94
C VAL A 224 19.53 4.53 -11.87
N HIS A 225 20.71 4.69 -12.46
CA HIS A 225 20.95 5.67 -13.51
C HIS A 225 20.92 4.98 -14.87
N ARG A 226 20.38 5.67 -15.87
CA ARG A 226 20.46 5.21 -17.25
C ARG A 226 21.92 5.15 -17.67
N ASP A 227 22.34 4.04 -18.22
CA ASP A 227 23.59 3.90 -18.95
C ASP A 227 23.31 4.05 -20.45
N PRO A 228 23.83 5.09 -21.13
CA PRO A 228 23.55 5.33 -22.55
C PRO A 228 24.16 4.28 -23.49
N HIS A 229 25.13 3.50 -23.01
CA HIS A 229 25.80 2.46 -23.81
C HIS A 229 25.13 1.09 -23.71
N LEU A 230 24.24 0.92 -22.76
CA LEU A 230 23.49 -0.35 -22.60
C LEU A 230 22.19 -0.35 -23.43
N PRO A 231 21.78 -1.52 -23.96
CA PRO A 231 20.50 -1.63 -24.61
C PRO A 231 19.34 -1.16 -23.74
N VAL A 232 18.40 -0.46 -24.37
CA VAL A 232 17.16 -0.02 -23.73
C VAL A 232 16.03 -0.93 -24.14
N TRP A 233 15.38 -1.54 -23.18
CA TRP A 233 14.15 -2.27 -23.36
C TRP A 233 12.97 -1.44 -22.88
N VAL A 234 11.88 -1.42 -23.66
CA VAL A 234 10.68 -0.66 -23.35
C VAL A 234 9.52 -1.63 -23.25
N SER A 235 9.02 -1.86 -22.05
CA SER A 235 7.80 -2.67 -21.88
C SER A 235 6.58 -1.74 -21.84
N MET A 236 5.56 -2.01 -22.68
CA MET A 236 4.38 -1.14 -22.88
C MET A 236 3.09 -1.89 -22.67
N ASP A 237 2.10 -1.22 -22.07
CA ASP A 237 0.69 -1.61 -22.07
C ASP A 237 -0.15 -0.57 -22.83
N PHE A 238 -0.95 -1.04 -23.79
CA PHE A 238 -1.81 -0.20 -24.66
C PHE A 238 -3.15 0.14 -24.07
N ASN A 239 -3.22 0.30 -22.78
CA ASN A 239 -4.47 0.78 -22.20
C ASN A 239 -4.62 2.29 -22.47
N VAL A 240 -5.82 2.71 -22.89
CA VAL A 240 -6.07 4.12 -23.21
C VAL A 240 -6.12 4.99 -21.94
N TYR A 241 -6.28 4.36 -20.78
CA TYR A 241 -6.44 5.08 -19.52
C TYR A 241 -6.10 4.21 -18.30
N PRO A 242 -4.90 4.33 -17.73
CA PRO A 242 -3.71 5.05 -18.21
C PRO A 242 -2.96 4.28 -19.31
N MET A 243 -2.22 4.99 -20.17
CA MET A 243 -1.22 4.38 -21.04
C MET A 243 0.13 4.38 -20.34
N THR A 244 0.86 3.25 -20.38
CA THR A 244 2.04 3.08 -19.55
C THR A 244 3.21 2.44 -20.28
N ALA A 245 4.44 2.83 -19.89
CA ALA A 245 5.66 2.15 -20.32
C ALA A 245 6.71 2.17 -19.19
N VAL A 246 7.58 1.18 -19.18
CA VAL A 246 8.78 1.16 -18.33
C VAL A 246 10.01 1.09 -19.21
N LEU A 247 10.99 1.93 -18.88
CA LEU A 247 12.28 2.01 -19.56
C LEU A 247 13.33 1.26 -18.73
N TRP A 248 13.91 0.24 -19.34
CA TRP A 248 14.89 -0.62 -18.71
C TRP A 248 16.23 -0.54 -19.41
N ASN A 249 17.35 -0.49 -18.69
CA ASN A 249 18.61 -0.95 -19.24
C ASN A 249 18.73 -2.46 -19.04
N SER A 250 19.09 -3.18 -20.10
CA SER A 250 19.44 -4.58 -20.00
C SER A 250 20.95 -4.75 -19.96
N TYR A 251 21.44 -5.42 -18.92
CA TYR A 251 22.83 -5.80 -18.78
C TYR A 251 22.96 -7.33 -18.90
N SER A 252 23.82 -7.81 -19.76
CA SER A 252 24.03 -9.24 -19.89
C SER A 252 25.52 -9.60 -19.73
N ASN A 253 25.79 -10.64 -18.98
CA ASN A 253 27.01 -11.41 -19.11
C ASN A 253 26.71 -12.70 -19.90
N ARG A 254 27.73 -13.53 -20.16
CA ARG A 254 27.59 -14.74 -21.00
C ARG A 254 26.49 -15.72 -20.53
N GLU A 255 26.03 -15.66 -19.28
CA GLU A 255 25.11 -16.61 -18.69
C GLU A 255 23.80 -15.99 -18.22
N GLN A 256 23.77 -14.71 -17.94
CA GLN A 256 22.63 -14.07 -17.26
C GLN A 256 22.37 -12.67 -17.77
N VAL A 257 21.10 -12.27 -17.73
CA VAL A 257 20.65 -10.92 -18.04
C VAL A 257 20.06 -10.30 -16.77
N TRP A 258 20.39 -9.05 -16.49
CA TRP A 258 19.79 -8.22 -15.45
C TRP A 258 19.04 -7.06 -16.08
N LEU A 259 17.94 -6.67 -15.46
CA LEU A 259 17.09 -5.56 -15.88
C LEU A 259 17.12 -4.47 -14.81
N LYS A 260 17.38 -3.25 -15.25
CA LYS A 260 17.37 -2.07 -14.37
C LYS A 260 16.35 -1.07 -14.89
N ALA A 261 15.18 -0.96 -14.22
CA ALA A 261 14.18 0.06 -14.53
C ALA A 261 14.72 1.42 -14.09
N PHE A 262 15.08 2.25 -15.04
CA PHE A 262 15.60 3.58 -14.76
C PHE A 262 14.57 4.70 -14.93
N ASP A 263 13.42 4.43 -15.59
CA ASP A 263 12.33 5.40 -15.71
C ASP A 263 11.00 4.69 -15.98
N GLU A 264 9.89 5.37 -15.68
CA GLU A 264 8.53 4.94 -16.02
C GLU A 264 7.77 6.09 -16.67
N ILE A 265 6.87 5.74 -17.57
CA ILE A 265 5.92 6.67 -18.18
C ILE A 265 4.53 6.23 -17.77
N PHE A 266 3.77 7.16 -17.22
CA PHE A 266 2.40 6.94 -16.75
C PHE A 266 1.56 8.13 -17.18
N ILE A 267 0.78 7.98 -18.26
CA ILE A 267 -0.06 9.05 -18.80
C ILE A 267 -1.48 8.82 -18.27
N ASP A 268 -1.85 9.60 -17.25
CA ASP A 268 -3.18 9.57 -16.62
C ASP A 268 -4.17 10.45 -17.41
N GLY A 269 -4.46 10.04 -18.64
CA GLY A 269 -5.32 10.76 -19.56
C GLY A 269 -5.58 9.94 -20.81
N ALA A 270 -6.43 10.47 -21.71
CA ALA A 270 -6.62 9.86 -23.01
C ALA A 270 -5.36 10.07 -23.86
N ALA A 271 -4.44 9.12 -23.81
CA ALA A 271 -3.24 9.11 -24.64
C ALA A 271 -3.42 8.14 -25.81
N ASP A 272 -2.70 8.42 -26.89
CA ASP A 272 -2.58 7.51 -28.03
C ASP A 272 -1.15 6.98 -28.15
N THR A 273 -0.98 6.01 -29.04
CA THR A 273 0.33 5.35 -29.25
C THR A 273 1.39 6.30 -29.82
N TRP A 274 0.99 7.34 -30.55
CA TRP A 274 1.91 8.37 -31.07
C TRP A 274 2.49 9.20 -29.91
N GLU A 275 1.61 9.69 -29.03
CA GLU A 275 2.01 10.47 -27.84
C GLU A 275 2.93 9.67 -26.92
N MET A 276 2.65 8.38 -26.71
CA MET A 276 3.52 7.50 -25.96
C MET A 276 4.90 7.36 -26.61
N CYS A 277 4.96 7.17 -27.94
CA CYS A 277 6.21 7.06 -28.67
C CYS A 277 7.04 8.36 -28.59
N ASP A 278 6.40 9.51 -28.73
CA ASP A 278 7.08 10.81 -28.61
C ASP A 278 7.60 11.01 -27.18
N THR A 279 6.82 10.66 -26.17
CA THR A 279 7.24 10.71 -24.76
C THR A 279 8.45 9.79 -24.51
N ILE A 280 8.46 8.58 -25.06
CA ILE A 280 9.62 7.68 -24.93
C ILE A 280 10.87 8.32 -25.54
N TRP A 281 10.76 8.88 -26.75
CA TRP A 281 11.90 9.56 -27.37
C TRP A 281 12.38 10.76 -26.58
N GLU A 282 11.48 11.55 -26.03
CA GLU A 282 11.84 12.68 -25.15
C GLU A 282 12.62 12.19 -23.92
N ARG A 283 12.13 11.15 -23.24
CA ARG A 283 12.80 10.55 -22.07
C ARG A 283 14.17 9.96 -22.40
N LEU A 284 14.35 9.50 -23.62
CA LEU A 284 15.64 8.99 -24.10
C LEU A 284 16.58 10.08 -24.63
N GLY A 285 16.13 11.35 -24.69
CA GLY A 285 16.94 12.47 -25.20
C GLY A 285 16.98 12.57 -26.72
N GLY A 286 16.00 11.99 -27.42
CA GLY A 286 15.84 12.06 -28.87
C GLY A 286 15.97 10.73 -29.60
N LYS A 287 15.78 10.76 -30.92
CA LYS A 287 15.73 9.54 -31.79
C LYS A 287 17.13 8.98 -32.13
N HIS A 288 18.18 9.76 -31.95
CA HIS A 288 19.55 9.31 -32.19
C HIS A 288 20.12 8.73 -30.89
N GLN A 289 20.23 7.41 -30.87
CA GLN A 289 20.76 6.66 -29.73
C GLN A 289 21.92 5.78 -30.20
N ASP A 290 22.97 5.71 -29.37
CA ASP A 290 24.14 4.84 -29.63
C ASP A 290 23.91 3.40 -29.16
N CYS A 291 22.75 3.10 -28.61
CA CYS A 291 22.38 1.78 -28.10
C CYS A 291 21.17 1.19 -28.83
N GLU A 292 21.03 -0.11 -28.76
CA GLU A 292 19.85 -0.81 -29.27
C GLU A 292 18.62 -0.49 -28.41
N ILE A 293 17.49 -0.18 -29.07
CA ILE A 293 16.19 -0.02 -28.41
C ILE A 293 15.27 -1.13 -28.86
N VAL A 294 14.74 -1.89 -27.90
CA VAL A 294 13.82 -2.99 -28.11
C VAL A 294 12.50 -2.68 -27.43
N VAL A 295 11.41 -2.67 -28.17
CA VAL A 295 10.07 -2.42 -27.64
C VAL A 295 9.32 -3.74 -27.46
N TYR A 296 8.75 -3.94 -26.28
CA TYR A 296 7.90 -5.08 -25.92
C TYR A 296 6.48 -4.59 -25.67
N PRO A 297 5.66 -4.44 -26.73
CA PRO A 297 4.28 -4.04 -26.60
C PRO A 297 3.41 -5.19 -26.12
N ASP A 298 2.26 -4.85 -25.50
CA ASP A 298 1.23 -5.85 -25.21
C ASP A 298 0.77 -6.54 -26.50
N PRO A 299 0.65 -7.88 -26.51
CA PRO A 299 0.15 -8.64 -27.67
C PRO A 299 -1.23 -8.19 -28.18
N ALA A 300 -2.07 -7.56 -27.34
CA ALA A 300 -3.36 -7.01 -27.73
C ALA A 300 -3.26 -5.88 -28.76
N GLY A 301 -2.13 -5.16 -28.83
CA GLY A 301 -1.86 -4.08 -29.78
C GLY A 301 -1.84 -4.48 -31.26
N LYS A 302 -1.99 -5.79 -31.56
CA LYS A 302 -2.26 -6.31 -32.92
C LYS A 302 -3.69 -6.09 -33.41
N ALA A 303 -4.65 -5.84 -32.51
CA ALA A 303 -6.03 -5.63 -32.89
C ALA A 303 -6.15 -4.32 -33.68
N ARG A 304 -6.76 -4.38 -34.86
CA ARG A 304 -7.03 -3.19 -35.65
C ARG A 304 -8.05 -2.32 -34.92
N SER A 305 -7.67 -1.09 -34.62
CA SER A 305 -8.61 -0.12 -34.09
C SER A 305 -9.41 0.55 -35.24
N THR A 306 -10.72 0.60 -35.12
CA THR A 306 -11.59 1.35 -36.04
C THR A 306 -11.34 2.85 -35.98
N LYS A 307 -10.62 3.35 -34.96
CA LYS A 307 -10.31 4.77 -34.73
C LYS A 307 -9.01 5.25 -35.40
N SER A 308 -8.10 4.35 -35.78
CA SER A 308 -6.76 4.69 -36.29
C SER A 308 -6.56 4.23 -37.73
N ARG A 309 -7.21 4.87 -38.71
CA ARG A 309 -6.91 4.74 -40.17
C ARG A 309 -6.37 3.35 -40.63
N HIS A 310 -6.88 2.25 -40.06
CA HIS A 310 -6.45 0.87 -40.30
C HIS A 310 -5.03 0.46 -39.81
N LEU A 311 -4.31 1.34 -39.08
CA LEU A 311 -3.03 1.01 -38.47
C LEU A 311 -3.23 0.27 -37.14
N THR A 312 -2.37 -0.71 -36.89
CA THR A 312 -2.26 -1.31 -35.55
C THR A 312 -1.32 -0.48 -34.68
N ASP A 313 -1.40 -0.61 -33.35
CA ASP A 313 -0.47 0.07 -32.44
C ASP A 313 0.99 -0.30 -32.75
N ILE A 314 1.22 -1.53 -33.21
CA ILE A 314 2.54 -2.00 -33.63
C ILE A 314 3.02 -1.26 -34.89
N ASP A 315 2.14 -1.05 -35.88
CA ASP A 315 2.48 -0.27 -37.06
C ASP A 315 2.86 1.18 -36.70
N ILE A 316 2.16 1.77 -35.73
CA ILE A 316 2.45 3.12 -35.22
C ILE A 316 3.83 3.16 -34.54
N ILE A 317 4.15 2.22 -33.67
CA ILE A 317 5.48 2.13 -33.01
C ILE A 317 6.59 2.07 -34.05
N GLN A 318 6.42 1.24 -35.10
CA GLN A 318 7.40 1.14 -36.18
C GLN A 318 7.55 2.44 -36.98
N GLN A 319 6.42 3.14 -37.27
CA GLN A 319 6.41 4.44 -37.95
C GLN A 319 7.06 5.53 -37.09
N CYS A 320 6.97 5.44 -35.77
CA CYS A 320 7.67 6.34 -34.84
C CYS A 320 9.19 6.14 -34.81
N GLY A 321 9.72 5.12 -35.49
CA GLY A 321 11.16 4.87 -35.62
C GLY A 321 11.71 3.74 -34.75
N PHE A 322 10.88 3.03 -34.00
CA PHE A 322 11.32 1.86 -33.23
C PHE A 322 11.40 0.64 -34.16
N LYS A 323 12.62 0.26 -34.54
CA LYS A 323 12.89 -0.80 -35.53
C LYS A 323 12.79 -2.21 -34.95
N ASN A 324 13.11 -2.38 -33.66
CA ASN A 324 13.13 -3.68 -33.00
C ASN A 324 11.93 -3.79 -32.05
N VAL A 325 10.84 -4.42 -32.54
CA VAL A 325 9.59 -4.62 -31.82
C VAL A 325 9.36 -6.11 -31.63
N LYS A 326 9.32 -6.56 -30.38
CA LYS A 326 9.21 -7.97 -30.01
C LYS A 326 7.93 -8.24 -29.24
N PHE A 327 7.10 -9.15 -29.72
CA PHE A 327 5.87 -9.57 -29.08
C PHE A 327 5.48 -11.00 -29.47
N ARG A 328 4.64 -11.64 -28.65
CA ARG A 328 4.11 -12.98 -28.99
C ARG A 328 2.98 -12.88 -30.00
N SER A 329 2.95 -13.85 -30.93
CA SER A 329 1.87 -13.96 -31.91
C SER A 329 0.56 -14.47 -31.31
N ARG A 330 0.59 -15.11 -30.15
CA ARG A 330 -0.54 -15.65 -29.40
C ARG A 330 -0.56 -15.14 -27.96
N ILE A 331 -1.73 -15.07 -27.36
CA ILE A 331 -1.90 -14.74 -25.96
C ILE A 331 -1.32 -15.87 -25.10
N ILE A 332 -0.46 -15.51 -24.16
CA ILE A 332 0.13 -16.42 -23.17
C ILE A 332 -0.67 -16.31 -21.88
N SER A 333 -0.70 -17.38 -21.08
CA SER A 333 -1.40 -17.36 -19.81
C SER A 333 -0.77 -16.32 -18.86
N VAL A 334 -1.59 -15.58 -18.14
CA VAL A 334 -1.13 -14.59 -17.15
C VAL A 334 -0.20 -15.26 -16.12
N ARG A 335 -0.50 -16.50 -15.75
CA ARG A 335 0.29 -17.27 -14.80
C ARG A 335 1.72 -17.52 -15.31
N ASP A 336 1.89 -17.88 -16.59
CA ASP A 336 3.23 -18.12 -17.15
C ASP A 336 4.04 -16.83 -17.22
N CYS A 337 3.39 -15.71 -17.57
CA CYS A 337 4.02 -14.40 -17.57
C CYS A 337 4.47 -14.00 -16.14
N LEU A 338 3.61 -14.21 -15.16
CA LEU A 338 3.94 -13.92 -13.75
C LEU A 338 5.04 -14.85 -13.21
N ASN A 339 5.03 -16.13 -13.59
CA ASN A 339 6.09 -17.06 -13.21
C ASN A 339 7.47 -16.58 -13.71
N SER A 340 7.55 -16.14 -14.97
CA SER A 340 8.79 -15.61 -15.55
C SER A 340 9.27 -14.35 -14.85
N LEU A 341 8.37 -13.40 -14.56
CA LEU A 341 8.69 -12.19 -13.82
C LEU A 341 9.19 -12.51 -12.40
N ASN A 342 8.45 -13.36 -11.67
CA ASN A 342 8.80 -13.71 -10.29
C ASN A 342 10.12 -14.51 -10.21
N ALA A 343 10.45 -15.32 -11.22
CA ALA A 343 11.75 -16.00 -11.28
C ALA A 343 12.92 -15.02 -11.44
N LEU A 344 12.73 -13.92 -12.18
CA LEU A 344 13.75 -12.86 -12.26
C LEU A 344 13.90 -12.11 -10.94
N LEU A 345 12.77 -11.81 -10.26
CA LEU A 345 12.76 -11.18 -8.95
C LEU A 345 13.44 -12.09 -7.91
N ASP A 346 13.08 -13.36 -7.84
CA ASP A 346 13.68 -14.31 -6.90
C ASP A 346 15.21 -14.41 -7.06
N LYS A 347 15.68 -14.42 -8.30
CA LYS A 347 17.10 -14.43 -8.64
C LYS A 347 17.79 -13.06 -8.53
N LYS A 348 17.10 -12.03 -8.01
CA LYS A 348 17.59 -10.65 -7.88
C LYS A 348 18.12 -10.06 -9.19
N ARG A 349 17.47 -10.38 -10.32
CA ARG A 349 17.85 -9.89 -11.64
C ARG A 349 17.12 -8.63 -12.07
N ILE A 350 16.22 -8.12 -11.24
CA ILE A 350 15.49 -6.87 -11.44
C ILE A 350 15.88 -5.89 -10.35
N LEU A 351 16.25 -4.67 -10.78
CA LEU A 351 16.45 -3.51 -9.92
C LEU A 351 15.61 -2.35 -10.46
N ILE A 352 14.96 -1.60 -9.56
CA ILE A 352 14.03 -0.54 -9.91
C ILE A 352 14.45 0.74 -9.22
N ASP A 353 14.53 1.84 -9.98
CA ASP A 353 14.80 3.16 -9.40
C ASP A 353 13.64 3.60 -8.50
N PRO A 354 13.91 4.22 -7.33
CA PRO A 354 12.86 4.73 -6.44
C PRO A 354 11.88 5.72 -7.09
N LYS A 355 12.28 6.40 -8.18
CA LYS A 355 11.38 7.30 -8.92
C LYS A 355 10.30 6.56 -9.71
N CYS A 356 10.46 5.28 -10.03
CA CYS A 356 9.46 4.42 -10.67
C CYS A 356 8.36 4.03 -9.65
N LYS A 357 7.65 5.01 -9.12
CA LYS A 357 6.71 4.86 -8.00
C LYS A 357 5.51 4.00 -8.37
N ASN A 358 5.00 4.14 -9.61
CA ASN A 358 3.85 3.38 -10.07
C ASN A 358 4.19 1.91 -10.33
N LEU A 359 5.36 1.61 -10.92
CA LEU A 359 5.84 0.24 -11.10
C LEU A 359 6.05 -0.46 -9.76
N ILE A 360 6.68 0.23 -8.80
CA ILE A 360 6.87 -0.28 -7.44
C ILE A 360 5.51 -0.57 -6.80
N ALA A 361 4.56 0.37 -6.92
CA ALA A 361 3.21 0.20 -6.39
C ALA A 361 2.46 -0.97 -7.04
N ASP A 362 2.58 -1.16 -8.36
CA ASP A 362 1.99 -2.30 -9.06
C ASP A 362 2.58 -3.63 -8.54
N PHE A 363 3.90 -3.70 -8.32
CA PHE A 363 4.55 -4.91 -7.79
C PHE A 363 4.17 -5.19 -6.33
N GLU A 364 3.88 -4.18 -5.54
CA GLU A 364 3.48 -4.33 -4.14
C GLU A 364 1.99 -4.64 -3.96
N ARG A 365 1.13 -4.09 -4.83
CA ARG A 365 -0.33 -4.01 -4.57
C ARG A 365 -1.16 -4.93 -5.45
N CYS A 366 -0.72 -5.20 -6.69
CA CYS A 366 -1.51 -6.03 -7.59
C CYS A 366 -1.63 -7.45 -7.04
N ILE A 367 -2.85 -7.96 -6.99
CA ILE A 367 -3.21 -9.29 -6.52
C ILE A 367 -3.82 -10.12 -7.65
N ILE A 368 -3.70 -11.41 -7.53
CA ILE A 368 -4.41 -12.37 -8.38
C ILE A 368 -5.81 -12.57 -7.79
N LYS A 369 -6.84 -12.57 -8.61
CA LYS A 369 -8.22 -12.83 -8.17
C LYS A 369 -8.31 -14.15 -7.40
N PRO A 370 -9.04 -14.21 -6.27
CA PRO A 370 -9.21 -15.44 -5.52
C PRO A 370 -9.76 -16.57 -6.39
N GLY A 371 -9.08 -17.72 -6.38
CA GLY A 371 -9.46 -18.89 -7.18
C GLY A 371 -9.22 -18.77 -8.68
N GLY A 372 -8.62 -17.67 -9.16
CA GLY A 372 -8.34 -17.39 -10.56
C GLY A 372 -6.85 -17.30 -10.89
N THR A 373 -6.56 -17.03 -12.15
CA THR A 373 -5.20 -16.78 -12.65
C THR A 373 -5.02 -15.35 -13.17
N GLU A 374 -6.06 -14.52 -13.09
CA GLU A 374 -6.08 -13.14 -13.59
C GLU A 374 -5.70 -12.15 -12.48
N ILE A 375 -5.04 -11.07 -12.88
CA ILE A 375 -4.78 -9.93 -11.99
C ILE A 375 -6.12 -9.22 -11.71
N ASP A 376 -6.35 -8.85 -10.45
CA ASP A 376 -7.48 -8.04 -10.06
C ASP A 376 -7.27 -6.60 -10.58
N LYS A 377 -8.20 -6.15 -11.43
CA LYS A 377 -8.22 -4.80 -12.02
C LYS A 377 -9.37 -3.94 -11.48
N SER A 378 -9.76 -4.17 -10.23
CA SER A 378 -10.75 -3.33 -9.54
C SER A 378 -10.27 -1.87 -9.41
N ASP A 379 -8.98 -1.67 -9.18
CA ASP A 379 -8.31 -0.38 -9.35
C ASP A 379 -7.88 -0.20 -10.80
N LYS A 380 -8.57 0.69 -11.52
CA LYS A 380 -8.32 0.97 -12.93
C LYS A 380 -6.97 1.62 -13.22
N LYS A 381 -6.28 2.15 -12.21
CA LYS A 381 -4.97 2.79 -12.35
C LYS A 381 -3.81 1.84 -12.09
N ARG A 382 -4.09 0.61 -11.67
CA ARG A 382 -3.06 -0.37 -11.27
C ARG A 382 -2.96 -1.56 -12.21
N GLY A 383 -1.79 -2.17 -12.21
CA GLY A 383 -1.50 -3.39 -12.94
C GLY A 383 -1.00 -3.19 -14.37
N HIS A 384 -0.99 -1.97 -14.89
CA HIS A 384 -0.61 -1.70 -16.28
C HIS A 384 0.91 -1.80 -16.50
N LEU A 385 1.71 -1.22 -15.60
CA LEU A 385 3.18 -1.35 -15.66
C LEU A 385 3.62 -2.80 -15.36
N LEU A 386 2.92 -3.47 -14.45
CA LEU A 386 3.12 -4.90 -14.19
C LEU A 386 2.80 -5.74 -15.43
N ASP A 387 1.71 -5.42 -16.16
CA ASP A 387 1.33 -6.15 -17.38
C ASP A 387 2.41 -6.03 -18.45
N GLY A 388 2.94 -4.85 -18.73
CA GLY A 388 4.07 -4.66 -19.62
C GLY A 388 5.32 -5.43 -19.18
N ALA A 389 5.69 -5.31 -17.91
CA ALA A 389 6.87 -5.97 -17.36
C ALA A 389 6.78 -7.51 -17.41
N LYS A 390 5.62 -8.12 -17.06
CA LYS A 390 5.45 -9.58 -17.10
C LYS A 390 5.47 -10.13 -18.52
N ASN A 391 4.88 -9.40 -19.49
CA ASN A 391 4.86 -9.81 -20.89
C ASN A 391 6.28 -9.79 -21.49
N MET A 392 7.07 -8.75 -21.20
CA MET A 392 8.49 -8.69 -21.56
C MET A 392 9.28 -9.82 -20.90
N ALA A 393 9.06 -10.06 -19.60
CA ALA A 393 9.75 -11.13 -18.88
C ALA A 393 9.44 -12.52 -19.45
N GLU A 394 8.20 -12.79 -19.84
CA GLU A 394 7.84 -14.07 -20.51
C GLU A 394 8.48 -14.18 -21.87
N TYR A 395 8.53 -13.09 -22.64
CA TYR A 395 9.10 -13.13 -23.97
C TYR A 395 10.58 -13.53 -23.95
N GLU A 396 11.37 -12.96 -23.08
CA GLU A 396 12.84 -13.13 -23.04
C GLU A 396 13.29 -14.26 -22.08
N PHE A 397 12.52 -14.55 -21.02
CA PHE A 397 12.95 -15.45 -19.94
C PHE A 397 11.93 -16.56 -19.67
N ARG A 398 11.33 -17.08 -20.71
CA ARG A 398 10.31 -18.13 -20.59
C ARG A 398 10.83 -19.32 -19.77
N ILE A 399 10.07 -19.71 -18.75
CA ILE A 399 10.31 -20.95 -18.00
C ILE A 399 9.64 -22.09 -18.77
N ASP A 400 10.44 -22.88 -19.48
CA ASP A 400 9.96 -24.13 -20.11
C ASP A 400 9.73 -25.18 -19.01
N ALA A 401 8.48 -25.35 -18.61
CA ALA A 401 8.06 -26.37 -17.64
C ALA A 401 8.49 -27.83 -18.04
N LYS A 402 8.94 -28.02 -19.27
CA LYS A 402 9.44 -29.32 -19.76
C LYS A 402 10.91 -29.59 -19.47
N ARG A 403 11.71 -28.59 -19.08
CA ARG A 403 13.15 -28.80 -18.81
C ARG A 403 13.49 -29.17 -17.38
N GLU A 404 12.65 -28.84 -16.41
CA GLU A 404 12.92 -29.17 -15.01
C GLU A 404 12.62 -30.63 -14.63
N THR A 405 11.84 -31.36 -15.44
CA THR A 405 11.48 -32.76 -15.15
C THR A 405 12.53 -33.79 -15.64
N PHE A 406 13.56 -33.39 -16.35
CA PHE A 406 14.54 -34.33 -16.91
C PHE A 406 15.94 -34.30 -16.27
N SER A 407 16.21 -33.40 -15.32
CA SER A 407 17.53 -33.32 -14.66
C SER A 407 17.63 -34.09 -13.33
N GLN A 408 16.55 -34.73 -12.85
CA GLN A 408 16.55 -35.46 -11.59
C GLN A 408 16.66 -36.99 -11.72
N PHE A 409 16.83 -37.54 -12.92
CA PHE A 409 17.04 -38.98 -13.11
C PHE A 409 18.26 -39.27 -13.96
N ARG A 410 19.45 -39.13 -13.43
CA ARG A 410 20.66 -39.90 -13.78
C ARG A 410 21.58 -39.98 -12.57
N ILE A 411 21.26 -40.92 -11.67
CA ILE A 411 22.25 -41.52 -10.82
C ILE A 411 22.43 -42.96 -11.32
N ARG A 412 23.57 -43.23 -11.84
CA ARG A 412 24.20 -44.53 -11.81
C ARG A 412 25.47 -44.40 -11.01
#